data_1466d2d1e10296f5254197d23d66bb60
#
_entry.id   1466d2d1e10296f5254197d23d66bb60
#
_cell.length_a   1.000
_cell.length_b   1.000
_cell.length_c   1.000
_cell.angle_alpha   90.00
_cell.angle_beta   90.00
_cell.angle_gamma   90.00
#
_symmetry.space_group_name_H-M   'P 1'
#
loop_
_entity.id
_entity.type
_entity.pdbx_description
1 polymer ?
#
loop_
_entity_poly.entity_id
_entity_poly.type
_entity_poly.pdbx_seq_one_letter_code
_entity_poly.pdbx_strand_id
1 'polypeptide(L)'
;FKIGDKLTVSENLNITYDKEIGRGANQIQNAAFSSPLIPVRDTNGNFAGTYSNSARVGIANNPIASMYRARHNYNKNLRVIGDVSIRWNITPELDFVSKAGIQMRDLNGRSFSPLNPEHGEAVSNNTLSEDSFRQDEWVVTNFLNYKNSFGDHTLDLLVATEATKENFKGFG
;
A
#
# COMPACT_ATOMS: atom_id res chain seq x y z
N PHE A 1 -12.87 -26.00 9.24
CA PHE A 1 -13.92 -26.69 10.04
C PHE A 1 -14.48 -27.84 9.23
N LYS A 2 -14.66 -29.02 9.85
CA LYS A 2 -15.37 -30.14 9.24
C LYS A 2 -16.76 -30.24 9.86
N ILE A 3 -17.78 -30.38 9.02
CA ILE A 3 -19.19 -30.55 9.42
C ILE A 3 -19.65 -31.91 8.91
N GLY A 4 -19.66 -32.89 9.81
CA GLY A 4 -19.83 -34.29 9.45
C GLY A 4 -18.67 -34.77 8.55
N ASP A 5 -18.94 -35.83 7.74
CA ASP A 5 -17.91 -36.44 6.88
C ASP A 5 -17.88 -35.84 5.47
N LYS A 6 -18.86 -35.00 5.12
CA LYS A 6 -19.06 -34.54 3.74
C LYS A 6 -18.72 -33.08 3.50
N LEU A 7 -18.73 -32.23 4.54
CA LEU A 7 -18.57 -30.80 4.36
C LEU A 7 -17.32 -30.27 5.06
N THR A 8 -16.50 -29.54 4.34
CA THR A 8 -15.34 -28.83 4.88
C THR A 8 -15.46 -27.35 4.54
N VAL A 9 -15.33 -26.50 5.56
CA VAL A 9 -15.26 -25.04 5.42
C VAL A 9 -13.87 -24.59 5.80
N SER A 10 -13.25 -23.79 4.95
CA SER A 10 -11.94 -23.17 5.20
C SER A 10 -12.07 -21.67 5.04
N GLU A 11 -11.34 -20.94 5.86
CA GLU A 11 -11.27 -19.47 5.81
C GLU A 11 -9.81 -19.02 5.90
N ASN A 12 -9.52 -17.91 5.26
CA ASN A 12 -8.26 -17.22 5.39
C ASN A 12 -8.52 -15.71 5.40
N LEU A 13 -7.91 -15.00 6.35
CA LEU A 13 -8.01 -13.56 6.46
C LEU A 13 -6.65 -12.98 6.80
N ASN A 14 -6.20 -12.04 5.99
CA ASN A 14 -5.01 -11.24 6.21
C ASN A 14 -5.37 -9.76 6.20
N ILE A 15 -5.02 -9.05 7.27
CA ILE A 15 -5.21 -7.61 7.40
C ILE A 15 -3.84 -6.98 7.65
N THR A 16 -3.44 -6.10 6.77
CA THR A 16 -2.19 -5.34 6.88
C THR A 16 -2.51 -3.86 6.93
N TYR A 17 -1.98 -3.19 7.94
CA TYR A 17 -2.00 -1.74 8.03
C TYR A 17 -0.59 -1.22 8.21
N ASP A 18 -0.17 -0.34 7.33
CA ASP A 18 1.06 0.41 7.48
C ASP A 18 0.83 1.91 7.38
N LYS A 19 1.65 2.64 8.08
CA LYS A 19 1.70 4.10 8.05
C LYS A 19 3.15 4.53 7.92
N GLU A 20 3.48 5.08 6.78
CA GLU A 20 4.76 5.77 6.57
C GLU A 20 4.60 7.25 6.91
N ILE A 21 5.46 7.77 7.78
CA ILE A 21 5.55 9.20 8.08
C ILE A 21 6.53 9.81 7.11
N GLY A 22 6.13 10.92 6.49
CA GLY A 22 6.98 11.66 5.57
C GLY A 22 8.25 12.16 6.25
N ARG A 23 9.39 11.78 5.70
CA ARG A 23 10.72 12.19 6.23
C ARG A 23 11.35 13.32 5.44
N GLY A 24 10.64 13.84 4.42
CA GLY A 24 11.22 14.69 3.39
C GLY A 24 12.06 13.86 2.40
N ALA A 25 12.28 14.38 1.22
CA ALA A 25 13.04 13.68 0.19
C ALA A 25 14.56 13.95 0.32
N ASN A 26 15.36 12.95 -0.05
CA ASN A 26 16.81 13.10 -0.28
C ASN A 26 17.64 13.63 0.91
N GLN A 27 17.30 13.28 2.15
CA GLN A 27 17.96 13.86 3.34
C GLN A 27 19.46 13.56 3.43
N ILE A 28 19.86 12.33 3.07
CA ILE A 28 21.28 11.93 3.06
C ILE A 28 22.04 12.72 1.98
N GLN A 29 21.45 12.86 0.80
CA GLN A 29 22.03 13.63 -0.29
C GLN A 29 22.13 15.11 0.09
N ASN A 30 21.08 15.70 0.66
CA ASN A 30 21.11 17.08 1.12
C ASN A 30 22.18 17.29 2.19
N ALA A 31 22.35 16.36 3.12
CA ALA A 31 23.39 16.45 4.14
C ALA A 31 24.80 16.36 3.52
N ALA A 32 24.99 15.46 2.54
CA ALA A 32 26.29 15.31 1.87
C ALA A 32 26.69 16.54 1.02
N PHE A 33 25.70 17.24 0.45
CA PHE A 33 25.92 18.43 -0.38
C PHE A 33 25.83 19.75 0.40
N SER A 34 25.42 19.71 1.66
CA SER A 34 25.37 20.91 2.51
C SER A 34 26.78 21.43 2.79
N SER A 35 26.96 22.74 2.63
CA SER A 35 28.23 23.38 3.03
C SER A 35 28.42 23.26 4.54
N PRO A 36 29.60 22.86 5.04
CA PRO A 36 29.89 22.81 6.47
C PRO A 36 29.91 24.20 7.14
N LEU A 37 29.89 25.27 6.35
CA LEU A 37 29.83 26.66 6.83
C LEU A 37 28.40 27.06 7.24
N ILE A 38 27.38 26.30 6.85
CA ILE A 38 26.00 26.61 7.16
C ILE A 38 25.57 25.77 8.37
N PRO A 39 25.29 26.41 9.53
CA PRO A 39 24.79 25.69 10.70
C PRO A 39 23.35 25.21 10.47
N VAL A 40 22.89 24.27 11.30
CA VAL A 40 21.49 23.79 11.25
C VAL A 40 20.50 24.92 11.59
N ARG A 41 20.88 25.80 12.50
CA ARG A 41 20.08 26.96 12.91
C ARG A 41 20.94 28.22 12.92
N ASP A 42 20.30 29.36 12.62
CA ASP A 42 20.91 30.68 12.72
C ASP A 42 20.96 31.16 14.19
N THR A 43 21.52 32.33 14.38
CA THR A 43 21.64 32.97 15.70
C THR A 43 20.30 33.33 16.35
N ASN A 44 19.23 33.42 15.54
CA ASN A 44 17.85 33.69 16.00
C ASN A 44 17.07 32.39 16.27
N GLY A 45 17.69 31.22 16.08
CA GLY A 45 17.05 29.91 16.28
C GLY A 45 16.24 29.42 15.10
N ASN A 46 16.16 30.15 13.97
CA ASN A 46 15.50 29.70 12.75
C ASN A 46 16.38 28.67 12.02
N PHE A 47 15.79 27.88 11.13
CA PHE A 47 16.59 27.03 10.28
C PHE A 47 17.48 27.87 9.37
N ALA A 48 18.76 27.56 9.33
CA ALA A 48 19.72 28.21 8.46
C ALA A 48 19.79 27.52 7.11
N GLY A 49 20.18 28.25 6.09
CA GLY A 49 20.30 27.76 4.72
C GLY A 49 21.11 28.68 3.86
N THR A 50 21.02 28.50 2.55
CA THR A 50 21.80 29.26 1.58
C THR A 50 21.17 30.61 1.24
N TYR A 51 19.90 30.79 1.57
CA TYR A 51 19.09 31.96 1.18
C TYR A 51 19.25 32.25 -0.32
N SER A 52 19.51 33.49 -0.68
CA SER A 52 19.77 33.91 -2.06
C SER A 52 21.24 33.78 -2.48
N ASN A 53 22.12 33.20 -1.64
CA ASN A 53 23.56 33.15 -1.88
C ASN A 53 24.06 31.80 -2.38
N SER A 54 23.27 31.13 -3.23
CA SER A 54 23.56 29.78 -3.76
C SER A 54 24.86 29.69 -4.55
N ALA A 55 25.29 30.80 -5.21
CA ALA A 55 26.52 30.83 -5.98
C ALA A 55 27.79 30.59 -5.12
N ARG A 56 27.77 30.90 -3.84
CA ARG A 56 28.92 30.75 -2.93
C ARG A 56 28.85 29.52 -2.02
N VAL A 57 27.65 29.11 -1.63
CA VAL A 57 27.46 28.09 -0.59
C VAL A 57 26.61 26.88 -1.06
N GLY A 58 26.27 26.88 -2.35
CA GLY A 58 25.48 25.80 -2.96
C GLY A 58 23.97 25.93 -2.75
N ILE A 59 23.20 24.97 -3.26
CA ILE A 59 21.75 24.97 -3.30
C ILE A 59 21.12 23.88 -2.38
N ALA A 60 21.95 23.20 -1.58
CA ALA A 60 21.45 22.11 -0.75
C ALA A 60 20.43 22.60 0.29
N ASN A 61 19.33 21.86 0.41
CA ASN A 61 18.35 22.08 1.45
C ASN A 61 18.91 21.71 2.83
N ASN A 62 18.54 22.47 3.85
CA ASN A 62 18.79 22.05 5.23
C ASN A 62 18.00 20.75 5.53
N PRO A 63 18.69 19.61 5.74
CA PRO A 63 18.01 18.31 5.89
C PRO A 63 17.14 18.25 7.14
N ILE A 64 17.54 18.92 8.22
CA ILE A 64 16.78 18.94 9.48
C ILE A 64 15.52 19.80 9.31
N ALA A 65 15.60 20.92 8.62
CA ALA A 65 14.44 21.76 8.31
C ALA A 65 13.41 20.97 7.47
N SER A 66 13.91 20.28 6.44
CA SER A 66 13.08 19.45 5.56
C SER A 66 12.36 18.34 6.33
N MET A 67 13.08 17.59 7.19
CA MET A 67 12.48 16.55 8.04
C MET A 67 11.46 17.13 9.01
N TYR A 68 11.76 18.27 9.63
CA TYR A 68 10.84 18.92 10.56
C TYR A 68 9.54 19.36 9.88
N ARG A 69 9.61 19.88 8.66
CA ARG A 69 8.45 20.31 7.89
C ARG A 69 7.61 19.15 7.42
N ALA A 70 8.27 18.05 7.02
CA ALA A 70 7.59 16.84 6.53
C ALA A 70 7.02 15.95 7.64
N ARG A 71 7.23 16.25 8.91
CA ARG A 71 6.89 15.37 10.05
C ARG A 71 5.40 15.00 10.17
N HIS A 72 4.52 15.78 9.58
CA HIS A 72 3.07 15.54 9.55
C HIS A 72 2.57 14.97 8.22
N ASN A 73 3.48 14.79 7.25
CA ASN A 73 3.17 14.10 6.01
C ASN A 73 3.11 12.60 6.26
N TYR A 74 2.22 11.93 5.57
CA TYR A 74 2.08 10.48 5.73
C TYR A 74 1.51 9.82 4.47
N ASN A 75 1.82 8.53 4.35
CA ASN A 75 1.10 7.59 3.52
C ASN A 75 0.54 6.48 4.41
N LYS A 76 -0.73 6.19 4.30
CA LYS A 76 -1.41 5.11 4.99
C LYS A 76 -1.86 4.08 3.95
N ASN A 77 -1.68 2.82 4.26
CA ASN A 77 -2.08 1.72 3.41
C ASN A 77 -2.77 0.66 4.29
N LEU A 78 -4.05 0.46 4.04
CA LEU A 78 -4.81 -0.65 4.61
C LEU A 78 -5.06 -1.65 3.49
N ARG A 79 -4.68 -2.91 3.72
CA ARG A 79 -4.93 -4.02 2.81
C ARG A 79 -5.64 -5.13 3.56
N VAL A 80 -6.74 -5.57 3.01
CA VAL A 80 -7.50 -6.72 3.50
C VAL A 80 -7.58 -7.73 2.37
N ILE A 81 -7.17 -8.96 2.65
CA ILE A 81 -7.30 -10.10 1.73
C ILE A 81 -7.94 -11.21 2.53
N GLY A 82 -9.01 -11.77 2.02
CA GLY A 82 -9.66 -12.89 2.67
C GLY A 82 -10.37 -13.78 1.68
N ASP A 83 -10.51 -15.05 2.05
CA ASP A 83 -11.31 -16.01 1.31
C ASP A 83 -12.01 -17.01 2.24
N VAL A 84 -13.16 -17.45 1.80
CA VAL A 84 -13.90 -18.57 2.38
C VAL A 84 -14.10 -19.60 1.30
N SER A 85 -13.85 -20.86 1.61
CA SER A 85 -14.13 -21.98 0.72
C SER A 85 -14.96 -23.04 1.40
N ILE A 86 -15.87 -23.62 0.64
CA ILE A 86 -16.73 -24.73 1.04
C ILE A 86 -16.43 -25.87 0.08
N ARG A 87 -16.02 -27.02 0.63
CA ARG A 87 -15.91 -28.28 -0.10
C ARG A 87 -17.02 -29.22 0.37
N TRP A 88 -17.79 -29.71 -0.57
CA TRP A 88 -18.83 -30.68 -0.36
C TRP A 88 -18.55 -31.98 -1.12
N ASN A 89 -18.23 -33.05 -0.41
CA ASN A 89 -18.09 -34.40 -0.95
C ASN A 89 -19.48 -34.99 -1.13
N ILE A 90 -20.05 -34.88 -2.34
CA ILE A 90 -21.41 -35.31 -2.67
C ILE A 90 -21.45 -36.84 -2.66
N THR A 91 -20.52 -37.47 -3.38
CA THR A 91 -20.25 -38.91 -3.36
C THR A 91 -18.73 -39.13 -3.23
N PRO A 92 -18.26 -40.40 -3.05
CA PRO A 92 -16.80 -40.66 -3.09
C PRO A 92 -16.10 -40.23 -4.37
N GLU A 93 -16.84 -40.19 -5.48
CA GLU A 93 -16.33 -39.88 -6.82
C GLU A 93 -16.57 -38.41 -7.22
N LEU A 94 -17.47 -37.68 -6.51
CA LEU A 94 -17.94 -36.36 -6.91
C LEU A 94 -17.79 -35.37 -5.75
N ASP A 95 -16.98 -34.33 -5.93
CA ASP A 95 -16.89 -33.21 -5.02
C ASP A 95 -17.16 -31.86 -5.70
N PHE A 96 -17.78 -30.98 -4.94
CA PHE A 96 -18.03 -29.59 -5.32
C PHE A 96 -17.27 -28.66 -4.38
N VAL A 97 -16.57 -27.68 -4.95
CA VAL A 97 -15.86 -26.65 -4.18
C VAL A 97 -16.35 -25.29 -4.66
N SER A 98 -16.84 -24.47 -3.72
CA SER A 98 -17.12 -23.06 -3.95
C SER A 98 -16.17 -22.21 -3.11
N LYS A 99 -15.51 -21.25 -3.74
CA LYS A 99 -14.59 -20.31 -3.10
C LYS A 99 -15.02 -18.89 -3.39
N ALA A 100 -15.16 -18.05 -2.36
CA ALA A 100 -15.40 -16.62 -2.47
C ALA A 100 -14.23 -15.88 -1.81
N GLY A 101 -13.59 -14.98 -2.57
CA GLY A 101 -12.48 -14.16 -2.10
C GLY A 101 -12.78 -12.68 -2.22
N ILE A 102 -12.19 -11.89 -1.32
CA ILE A 102 -12.19 -10.43 -1.36
C ILE A 102 -10.77 -9.90 -1.23
N GLN A 103 -10.48 -8.83 -1.96
CA GLN A 103 -9.30 -8.01 -1.75
C GLN A 103 -9.75 -6.55 -1.70
N MET A 104 -9.35 -5.84 -0.64
CA MET A 104 -9.56 -4.41 -0.49
C MET A 104 -8.21 -3.74 -0.23
N ARG A 105 -7.97 -2.63 -0.90
CA ARG A 105 -6.82 -1.76 -0.67
C ARG A 105 -7.29 -0.32 -0.55
N ASP A 106 -6.88 0.35 0.53
CA ASP A 106 -7.18 1.74 0.81
C ASP A 106 -5.87 2.49 1.07
N LEU A 107 -5.53 3.42 0.18
CA LEU A 107 -4.34 4.25 0.24
C LEU A 107 -4.77 5.69 0.49
N ASN A 108 -4.17 6.33 1.50
CA ASN A 108 -4.43 7.73 1.81
C ASN A 108 -3.10 8.45 2.03
N GLY A 109 -2.83 9.43 1.19
CA GLY A 109 -1.65 10.27 1.24
C GLY A 109 -1.97 11.68 1.71
N ARG A 110 -1.02 12.28 2.41
CA ARG A 110 -1.02 13.71 2.72
C ARG A 110 0.39 14.25 2.64
N SER A 111 0.56 15.29 1.84
CA SER A 111 1.81 16.02 1.69
C SER A 111 1.57 17.51 1.87
N PHE A 112 2.18 18.08 2.89
CA PHE A 112 2.18 19.51 3.14
C PHE A 112 3.61 20.04 3.00
N SER A 113 3.80 20.99 2.09
CA SER A 113 5.05 21.71 1.87
C SER A 113 4.89 23.17 2.30
N PRO A 114 5.35 23.52 3.50
CA PRO A 114 5.33 24.91 3.96
C PRO A 114 6.45 25.74 3.32
N LEU A 115 6.37 27.05 3.52
CA LEU A 115 7.42 27.99 3.15
C LEU A 115 8.79 27.57 3.67
N ASN A 116 9.83 27.79 2.88
CA ASN A 116 11.23 27.55 3.24
C ASN A 116 12.13 28.74 2.88
N PRO A 117 12.01 29.86 3.58
CA PRO A 117 12.71 31.09 3.22
C PRO A 117 14.23 30.99 3.29
N GLU A 118 14.77 30.01 3.98
CA GLU A 118 16.21 29.77 4.11
C GLU A 118 16.84 29.08 2.88
N HIS A 119 16.04 28.52 1.97
CA HIS A 119 16.54 27.86 0.78
C HIS A 119 16.97 28.87 -0.29
N GLY A 120 17.98 28.53 -1.10
CA GLY A 120 18.42 29.37 -2.22
C GLY A 120 17.36 29.59 -3.28
N GLU A 121 16.49 28.60 -3.46
CA GLU A 121 15.28 28.64 -4.29
C GLU A 121 14.06 28.58 -3.36
N ALA A 122 13.75 29.67 -2.69
CA ALA A 122 12.71 29.72 -1.67
C ALA A 122 11.34 29.41 -2.26
N VAL A 123 10.58 28.53 -1.58
CA VAL A 123 9.16 28.30 -1.87
C VAL A 123 8.35 29.40 -1.20
N SER A 124 7.63 30.18 -1.99
CA SER A 124 6.87 31.33 -1.56
C SER A 124 5.44 31.03 -1.15
N ASN A 125 4.94 29.81 -1.43
CA ASN A 125 3.56 29.38 -1.13
C ASN A 125 3.56 28.09 -0.33
N ASN A 126 2.61 27.98 0.59
CA ASN A 126 2.28 26.71 1.21
C ASN A 126 1.49 25.86 0.21
N THR A 127 1.84 24.58 0.12
CA THR A 127 1.12 23.63 -0.74
C THR A 127 0.66 22.45 0.11
N LEU A 128 -0.62 22.13 0.01
CA LEU A 128 -1.22 20.91 0.58
C LEU A 128 -1.71 20.04 -0.59
N SER A 129 -1.30 18.78 -0.58
CA SER A 129 -1.83 17.73 -1.45
C SER A 129 -2.37 16.61 -0.58
N GLU A 130 -3.57 16.17 -0.86
CA GLU A 130 -4.19 15.00 -0.24
C GLU A 130 -4.70 14.10 -1.36
N ASP A 131 -4.38 12.82 -1.26
CA ASP A 131 -4.80 11.81 -2.21
C ASP A 131 -5.44 10.64 -1.49
N SER A 132 -6.42 10.04 -2.13
CA SER A 132 -7.07 8.82 -1.68
C SER A 132 -7.31 7.90 -2.86
N PHE A 133 -6.98 6.63 -2.68
CA PHE A 133 -7.23 5.59 -3.66
C PHE A 133 -7.77 4.37 -2.96
N ARG A 134 -8.90 3.85 -3.46
CA ARG A 134 -9.51 2.62 -2.98
C ARG A 134 -9.75 1.68 -4.14
N GLN A 135 -9.35 0.43 -3.95
CA GLN A 135 -9.58 -0.70 -4.83
C GLN A 135 -10.30 -1.78 -4.05
N ASP A 136 -11.43 -2.22 -4.57
CA ASP A 136 -12.20 -3.33 -4.03
C ASP A 136 -12.35 -4.38 -5.14
N GLU A 137 -11.97 -5.62 -4.86
CA GLU A 137 -12.10 -6.76 -5.76
C GLU A 137 -12.78 -7.91 -5.03
N TRP A 138 -13.67 -8.63 -5.72
CA TRP A 138 -14.16 -9.90 -5.26
C TRP A 138 -14.12 -10.93 -6.39
N VAL A 139 -13.91 -12.16 -6.02
CA VAL A 139 -13.86 -13.31 -6.90
C VAL A 139 -14.70 -14.44 -6.33
N VAL A 140 -15.49 -15.10 -7.18
CA VAL A 140 -16.19 -16.34 -6.84
C VAL A 140 -15.81 -17.39 -7.85
N THR A 141 -15.26 -18.50 -7.36
CA THR A 141 -14.84 -19.64 -8.19
C THR A 141 -15.57 -20.90 -7.71
N ASN A 142 -16.11 -21.65 -8.66
CA ASN A 142 -16.75 -22.93 -8.38
C ASN A 142 -16.06 -24.03 -9.20
N PHE A 143 -15.87 -25.17 -8.56
CA PHE A 143 -15.30 -26.36 -9.16
C PHE A 143 -16.21 -27.55 -8.93
N LEU A 144 -16.40 -28.37 -9.95
CA LEU A 144 -17.03 -29.68 -9.87
C LEU A 144 -16.01 -30.70 -10.34
N ASN A 145 -15.59 -31.58 -9.45
CA ASN A 145 -14.61 -32.62 -9.73
C ASN A 145 -15.30 -33.98 -9.71
N TYR A 146 -15.13 -34.75 -10.76
CA TYR A 146 -15.57 -36.15 -10.84
C TYR A 146 -14.38 -37.04 -11.12
N LYS A 147 -14.15 -38.05 -10.28
CA LYS A 147 -13.07 -39.02 -10.46
C LYS A 147 -13.59 -40.42 -10.19
N ASN A 148 -13.45 -41.29 -11.19
CA ASN A 148 -13.88 -42.69 -11.04
C ASN A 148 -12.98 -43.61 -11.87
N SER A 149 -12.91 -44.89 -11.46
CA SER A 149 -12.16 -45.95 -12.11
C SER A 149 -13.07 -47.06 -12.58
N PHE A 150 -12.94 -47.45 -13.83
CA PHE A 150 -13.74 -48.51 -14.48
C PHE A 150 -12.78 -49.55 -15.02
N GLY A 151 -12.53 -50.61 -14.26
CA GLY A 151 -11.51 -51.60 -14.58
C GLY A 151 -10.12 -50.97 -14.65
N ASP A 152 -9.45 -51.05 -15.78
CA ASP A 152 -8.12 -50.50 -16.00
C ASP A 152 -8.13 -49.01 -16.42
N HIS A 153 -9.30 -48.40 -16.54
CA HIS A 153 -9.47 -47.01 -16.97
C HIS A 153 -9.80 -46.10 -15.82
N THR A 154 -9.16 -44.95 -15.69
CA THR A 154 -9.47 -43.88 -14.75
C THR A 154 -9.92 -42.63 -15.51
N LEU A 155 -11.08 -42.12 -15.14
CA LEU A 155 -11.63 -40.86 -15.65
C LEU A 155 -11.52 -39.79 -14.56
N ASP A 156 -10.95 -38.64 -14.91
CA ASP A 156 -10.84 -37.47 -14.05
C ASP A 156 -11.36 -36.24 -14.83
N LEU A 157 -12.46 -35.66 -14.38
CA LEU A 157 -13.14 -34.54 -15.02
C LEU A 157 -13.22 -33.37 -14.04
N LEU A 158 -12.85 -32.18 -14.52
CA LEU A 158 -12.97 -30.91 -13.83
C LEU A 158 -13.79 -29.92 -14.65
N VAL A 159 -14.84 -29.38 -14.04
CA VAL A 159 -15.58 -28.23 -14.58
C VAL A 159 -15.41 -27.07 -13.61
N ALA A 160 -15.05 -25.90 -14.12
CA ALA A 160 -14.83 -24.70 -13.33
C ALA A 160 -15.59 -23.50 -13.89
N THR A 161 -16.06 -22.63 -13.00
CA THR A 161 -16.58 -21.29 -13.34
C THR A 161 -15.96 -20.26 -12.44
N GLU A 162 -15.70 -19.06 -12.98
CA GLU A 162 -15.17 -17.95 -12.20
C GLU A 162 -15.89 -16.66 -12.60
N ALA A 163 -16.18 -15.83 -11.59
CA ALA A 163 -16.69 -14.49 -11.73
C ALA A 163 -15.88 -13.54 -10.87
N THR A 164 -15.39 -12.46 -11.48
CA THR A 164 -14.59 -11.44 -10.80
C THR A 164 -15.20 -10.06 -11.08
N LYS A 165 -15.16 -9.19 -10.07
CA LYS A 165 -15.49 -7.78 -10.23
C LYS A 165 -14.52 -6.93 -9.45
N GLU A 166 -14.02 -5.90 -10.11
CA GLU A 166 -13.10 -4.93 -9.56
C GLU A 166 -13.68 -3.52 -9.66
N ASN A 167 -13.51 -2.72 -8.62
CA ASN A 167 -13.91 -1.31 -8.59
C ASN A 167 -12.74 -0.46 -8.10
N PHE A 168 -12.59 0.70 -8.72
CA PHE A 168 -11.61 1.70 -8.35
C PHE A 168 -12.31 3.01 -8.01
N LYS A 169 -11.84 3.68 -6.96
CA LYS A 169 -12.23 5.06 -6.61
C LYS A 169 -10.98 5.80 -6.17
N GLY A 170 -10.85 7.04 -6.60
CA GLY A 170 -9.74 7.88 -6.18
C GLY A 170 -10.04 9.35 -6.40
N PHE A 171 -9.34 10.19 -5.65
CA PHE A 171 -9.24 11.63 -5.84
C PHE A 171 -7.85 12.10 -5.38
N GLY A 172 -7.40 13.24 -5.90
CA GLY A 172 -6.14 13.89 -5.58
C GLY A 172 -6.14 15.33 -6.05
#